data_c7dabb15b4b9d913fdddb485ed59945d
#
_entry.id   c7dabb15b4b9d913fdddb485ed59945d
#
_cell.length_a   1.000
_cell.length_b   1.000
_cell.length_c   1.000
_cell.angle_alpha   90.00
_cell.angle_beta   90.00
_cell.angle_gamma   90.00
#
_symmetry.space_group_name_H-M   'P 1'
#
loop_
_entity.id
_entity.type
_entity.pdbx_description
1 polymer ?
#
loop_
_entity_poly.entity_id
_entity_poly.type
_entity_poly.pdbx_seq_one_letter_code
_entity_poly.pdbx_strand_id
1 'polypeptide(L)'
;MKYPWVDEYLMAKRSVTKDLQPEWNWIRYHIGGKMFAAILLDDDNKPYYINFKLEPLEGELMRKQYADIIPGYYSNKQHWNSVRADGEIPGDLLKTWLDRSYHLVLKDFSKAKQREILGLSVCGTDCSACPLHGNLCTGCNEACGKVFHAPEGKPCPIFGCCANKHRFATCASCDQMPCDIWQETRDPSMTDEQFQKSVEDRVAALKGCGLI
;
A
#
# COMPACT_ATOMS: atom_id res chain seq x y z
N MET A 1 25.14 -8.41 -3.49
CA MET A 1 23.97 -7.59 -3.91
C MET A 1 24.23 -6.13 -3.56
N LYS A 2 24.01 -5.21 -4.50
CA LYS A 2 24.20 -3.76 -4.32
C LYS A 2 23.06 -3.12 -3.51
N TYR A 3 21.90 -3.79 -3.44
CA TYR A 3 20.70 -3.30 -2.76
C TYR A 3 20.34 -4.17 -1.54
N PRO A 4 21.18 -4.24 -0.48
CA PRO A 4 20.94 -5.11 0.67
C PRO A 4 19.68 -4.71 1.47
N TRP A 5 19.19 -3.50 1.29
CA TRP A 5 18.03 -2.92 1.95
C TRP A 5 16.67 -3.37 1.37
N VAL A 6 16.66 -4.04 0.20
CA VAL A 6 15.40 -4.33 -0.52
C VAL A 6 14.45 -5.22 0.29
N ASP A 7 14.95 -6.25 0.95
CA ASP A 7 14.11 -7.14 1.77
C ASP A 7 13.42 -6.36 2.90
N GLU A 8 14.19 -5.62 3.67
CA GLU A 8 13.67 -4.80 4.78
C GLU A 8 12.69 -3.74 4.27
N TYR A 9 13.03 -3.05 3.17
CA TYR A 9 12.18 -2.04 2.55
C TYR A 9 10.83 -2.58 2.10
N LEU A 10 10.81 -3.76 1.48
CA LEU A 10 9.56 -4.39 1.04
C LEU A 10 8.74 -4.88 2.23
N MET A 11 9.38 -5.46 3.25
CA MET A 11 8.70 -5.94 4.45
C MET A 11 8.19 -4.81 5.36
N ALA A 12 8.77 -3.61 5.28
CA ALA A 12 8.27 -2.42 6.00
C ALA A 12 6.96 -1.88 5.42
N LYS A 13 6.58 -2.28 4.20
CA LYS A 13 5.30 -1.87 3.60
C LYS A 13 4.13 -2.58 4.28
N ARG A 14 3.01 -1.87 4.38
CA ARG A 14 1.84 -2.36 5.11
C ARG A 14 1.28 -3.63 4.48
N SER A 15 1.01 -4.63 5.34
CA SER A 15 0.39 -5.91 4.98
C SER A 15 1.14 -6.74 3.93
N VAL A 16 2.44 -6.52 3.82
CA VAL A 16 3.29 -7.36 2.98
C VAL A 16 3.61 -8.66 3.72
N THR A 17 3.52 -9.75 3.00
CA THR A 17 4.00 -11.07 3.42
C THR A 17 5.07 -11.55 2.45
N LYS A 18 6.00 -12.36 2.93
CA LYS A 18 6.99 -13.01 2.07
C LYS A 18 7.02 -14.52 2.25
N ASP A 19 7.37 -15.21 1.20
CA ASP A 19 7.68 -16.64 1.20
C ASP A 19 8.88 -16.96 0.30
N LEU A 20 9.43 -18.15 0.46
CA LEU A 20 10.39 -18.73 -0.46
C LEU A 20 9.67 -19.75 -1.33
N GLN A 21 9.78 -19.61 -2.66
CA GLN A 21 9.35 -20.64 -3.61
C GLN A 21 10.56 -21.54 -3.97
N PRO A 22 10.66 -22.74 -3.40
CA PRO A 22 11.89 -23.54 -3.53
C PRO A 22 12.20 -23.99 -4.96
N GLU A 23 11.16 -24.33 -5.75
CA GLU A 23 11.32 -24.80 -7.13
C GLU A 23 11.95 -23.77 -8.06
N TRP A 24 11.75 -22.48 -7.75
CA TRP A 24 12.27 -21.37 -8.56
C TRP A 24 13.43 -20.64 -7.88
N ASN A 25 13.68 -20.96 -6.62
CA ASN A 25 14.61 -20.26 -5.73
C ASN A 25 14.34 -18.75 -5.67
N TRP A 26 13.06 -18.37 -5.43
CA TRP A 26 12.59 -16.99 -5.38
C TRP A 26 12.06 -16.63 -4.00
N ILE A 27 12.55 -15.52 -3.44
CA ILE A 27 11.91 -14.85 -2.30
C ILE A 27 10.83 -13.96 -2.90
N ARG A 28 9.55 -14.27 -2.62
CA ARG A 28 8.40 -13.55 -3.18
C ARG A 28 7.75 -12.66 -2.14
N TYR A 29 7.31 -11.48 -2.57
CA TYR A 29 6.61 -10.50 -1.73
C TYR A 29 5.19 -10.32 -2.25
N HIS A 30 4.23 -10.46 -1.33
CA HIS A 30 2.79 -10.46 -1.66
C HIS A 30 2.06 -9.37 -0.89
N ILE A 31 0.98 -8.89 -1.50
CA ILE A 31 -0.04 -8.07 -0.85
C ILE A 31 -1.42 -8.64 -1.17
N GLY A 32 -2.22 -8.94 -0.14
CA GLY A 32 -3.52 -9.59 -0.33
C GLY A 32 -3.44 -10.92 -1.10
N GLY A 33 -2.33 -11.66 -0.97
CA GLY A 33 -2.07 -12.92 -1.66
C GLY A 33 -1.56 -12.79 -3.11
N LYS A 34 -1.46 -11.56 -3.66
CA LYS A 34 -0.91 -11.34 -5.01
C LYS A 34 0.54 -10.88 -4.94
N MET A 35 1.42 -11.53 -5.72
CA MET A 35 2.83 -11.16 -5.82
C MET A 35 3.00 -9.81 -6.52
N PHE A 36 3.80 -8.91 -5.91
CA PHE A 36 4.16 -7.62 -6.49
C PHE A 36 5.68 -7.47 -6.69
N ALA A 37 6.50 -8.18 -5.93
CA ALA A 37 7.94 -8.19 -6.09
C ALA A 37 8.52 -9.56 -5.79
N ALA A 38 9.74 -9.84 -6.28
CA ALA A 38 10.51 -11.01 -5.91
C ALA A 38 12.01 -10.72 -5.99
N ILE A 39 12.80 -11.40 -5.15
CA ILE A 39 14.25 -11.49 -5.27
C ILE A 39 14.57 -12.90 -5.80
N LEU A 40 15.23 -12.98 -6.94
CA LEU A 40 15.62 -14.21 -7.58
C LEU A 40 17.03 -14.59 -7.12
N LEU A 41 17.17 -15.81 -6.64
CA LEU A 41 18.42 -16.34 -6.12
C LEU A 41 19.02 -17.35 -7.12
N ASP A 42 20.35 -17.30 -7.27
CA ASP A 42 21.10 -18.30 -8.03
C ASP A 42 21.28 -19.62 -7.25
N ASP A 43 22.02 -20.56 -7.82
CA ASP A 43 22.28 -21.88 -7.21
C ASP A 43 23.08 -21.78 -5.89
N ASP A 44 23.81 -20.69 -5.68
CA ASP A 44 24.54 -20.36 -4.43
C ASP A 44 23.67 -19.59 -3.42
N ASN A 45 22.37 -19.41 -3.69
CA ASN A 45 21.43 -18.57 -2.92
C ASN A 45 21.83 -17.09 -2.88
N LYS A 46 22.52 -16.58 -3.90
CA LYS A 46 22.86 -15.17 -4.02
C LYS A 46 21.86 -14.44 -4.92
N PRO A 47 21.36 -13.27 -4.51
CA PRO A 47 20.48 -12.48 -5.36
C PRO A 47 21.13 -12.08 -6.67
N TYR A 48 20.47 -12.34 -7.80
CA TYR A 48 20.93 -11.94 -9.13
C TYR A 48 19.93 -11.03 -9.86
N TYR A 49 18.61 -11.14 -9.57
CA TYR A 49 17.62 -10.20 -10.05
C TYR A 49 16.65 -9.78 -8.95
N ILE A 50 16.12 -8.55 -9.09
CA ILE A 50 14.98 -8.04 -8.34
C ILE A 50 13.86 -7.81 -9.35
N ASN A 51 12.76 -8.55 -9.21
CA ASN A 51 11.59 -8.47 -10.07
C ASN A 51 10.51 -7.60 -9.43
N PHE A 52 9.86 -6.78 -10.25
CA PHE A 52 8.73 -5.91 -9.86
C PHE A 52 7.87 -5.57 -11.07
N LYS A 53 6.65 -5.07 -10.82
CA LYS A 53 5.71 -4.68 -11.87
C LYS A 53 5.76 -3.18 -12.12
N LEU A 54 5.59 -2.81 -13.38
CA LEU A 54 5.29 -1.44 -13.82
C LEU A 54 4.16 -1.46 -14.83
N GLU A 55 3.56 -0.30 -15.06
CA GLU A 55 2.71 -0.11 -16.23
C GLU A 55 3.52 -0.38 -17.51
N PRO A 56 2.93 -1.00 -18.54
CA PRO A 56 3.68 -1.46 -19.72
C PRO A 56 4.54 -0.39 -20.39
N LEU A 57 3.99 0.81 -20.60
CA LEU A 57 4.72 1.92 -21.23
C LEU A 57 5.88 2.41 -20.34
N GLU A 58 5.67 2.49 -19.04
CA GLU A 58 6.73 2.87 -18.09
C GLU A 58 7.85 1.84 -18.09
N GLY A 59 7.51 0.55 -17.99
CA GLY A 59 8.49 -0.53 -18.04
C GLY A 59 9.31 -0.50 -19.33
N GLU A 60 8.66 -0.24 -20.48
CA GLU A 60 9.35 -0.12 -21.76
C GLU A 60 10.33 1.08 -21.80
N LEU A 61 9.91 2.23 -21.29
CA LEU A 61 10.77 3.43 -21.20
C LEU A 61 11.98 3.18 -20.31
N MET A 62 11.78 2.56 -19.14
CA MET A 62 12.87 2.27 -18.20
C MET A 62 13.88 1.28 -18.80
N ARG A 63 13.42 0.24 -19.49
CA ARG A 63 14.31 -0.72 -20.19
C ARG A 63 15.11 -0.07 -21.34
N LYS A 64 14.58 0.97 -21.97
CA LYS A 64 15.34 1.75 -22.97
C LYS A 64 16.39 2.67 -22.33
N GLN A 65 16.12 3.17 -21.14
CA GLN A 65 16.97 4.12 -20.44
C GLN A 65 18.10 3.46 -19.65
N TYR A 66 17.86 2.26 -19.09
CA TYR A 66 18.80 1.58 -18.19
C TYR A 66 19.12 0.17 -18.70
N ALA A 67 20.39 -0.09 -19.00
CA ALA A 67 20.85 -1.39 -19.49
C ALA A 67 20.69 -2.53 -18.45
N ASP A 68 20.67 -2.20 -17.15
CA ASP A 68 20.50 -3.14 -16.05
C ASP A 68 19.05 -3.59 -15.83
N ILE A 69 18.10 -3.07 -16.64
CA ILE A 69 16.70 -3.47 -16.60
C ILE A 69 16.36 -4.28 -17.84
N ILE A 70 15.82 -5.47 -17.62
CA ILE A 70 15.34 -6.35 -18.68
C ILE A 70 13.85 -6.65 -18.49
N PRO A 71 13.13 -7.14 -19.54
CA PRO A 71 11.79 -7.71 -19.36
C PRO A 71 11.83 -8.82 -18.31
N GLY A 72 10.74 -8.96 -17.55
CA GLY A 72 10.67 -9.88 -16.42
C GLY A 72 11.24 -11.27 -16.69
N TYR A 73 12.30 -11.62 -16.00
CA TYR A 73 12.97 -12.90 -16.11
C TYR A 73 12.04 -13.98 -15.54
N TYR A 74 11.69 -14.97 -16.36
CA TYR A 74 10.69 -16.01 -16.07
C TYR A 74 9.31 -15.49 -15.65
N SER A 75 8.92 -14.25 -16.02
CA SER A 75 7.65 -13.65 -15.70
C SER A 75 6.98 -13.07 -16.94
N ASN A 76 5.70 -12.63 -16.82
CA ASN A 76 5.02 -11.92 -17.90
C ASN A 76 5.79 -10.64 -18.27
N LYS A 77 6.33 -10.61 -19.50
CA LYS A 77 7.23 -9.57 -19.98
C LYS A 77 6.58 -8.21 -20.21
N GLN A 78 5.24 -8.14 -20.21
CA GLN A 78 4.50 -6.90 -20.40
C GLN A 78 4.53 -6.02 -19.14
N HIS A 79 4.28 -6.61 -17.97
CA HIS A 79 4.20 -5.89 -16.71
C HIS A 79 5.44 -6.05 -15.84
N TRP A 80 6.11 -7.21 -15.90
CA TRP A 80 7.24 -7.51 -15.06
C TRP A 80 8.55 -7.00 -15.64
N ASN A 81 9.38 -6.46 -14.77
CA ASN A 81 10.72 -5.99 -15.04
C ASN A 81 11.69 -6.61 -14.05
N SER A 82 12.90 -6.89 -14.49
CA SER A 82 13.98 -7.45 -13.67
C SER A 82 15.14 -6.48 -13.68
N VAL A 83 15.58 -6.06 -12.50
CA VAL A 83 16.80 -5.27 -12.29
C VAL A 83 17.91 -6.19 -11.80
N ARG A 84 19.10 -6.07 -12.37
CA ARG A 84 20.29 -6.80 -11.89
C ARG A 84 20.59 -6.42 -10.44
N ALA A 85 20.79 -7.42 -9.58
CA ALA A 85 21.07 -7.19 -8.15
C ALA A 85 22.45 -6.55 -7.89
N ASP A 86 23.35 -6.59 -8.86
CA ASP A 86 24.67 -5.94 -8.90
C ASP A 86 24.72 -4.71 -9.80
N GLY A 87 23.59 -4.30 -10.41
CA GLY A 87 23.49 -3.21 -11.38
C GLY A 87 23.68 -1.81 -10.80
N GLU A 88 23.65 -0.80 -11.68
CA GLU A 88 23.99 0.60 -11.36
C GLU A 88 22.74 1.50 -11.22
N ILE A 89 21.56 0.92 -10.97
CA ILE A 89 20.33 1.70 -10.77
C ILE A 89 20.42 2.50 -9.45
N PRO A 90 20.12 3.81 -9.44
CA PRO A 90 20.06 4.59 -8.21
C PRO A 90 19.05 3.99 -7.21
N GLY A 91 19.46 3.84 -5.94
CA GLY A 91 18.64 3.18 -4.92
C GLY A 91 17.26 3.82 -4.74
N ASP A 92 17.16 5.15 -4.78
CA ASP A 92 15.89 5.86 -4.62
C ASP A 92 14.95 5.66 -5.82
N LEU A 93 15.52 5.50 -7.01
CA LEU A 93 14.74 5.17 -8.20
C LEU A 93 14.18 3.74 -8.10
N LEU A 94 14.99 2.78 -7.65
CA LEU A 94 14.54 1.42 -7.42
C LEU A 94 13.44 1.38 -6.34
N LYS A 95 13.56 2.13 -5.24
CA LYS A 95 12.49 2.26 -4.24
C LYS A 95 11.20 2.78 -4.85
N THR A 96 11.28 3.81 -5.69
CA THR A 96 10.11 4.36 -6.40
C THR A 96 9.41 3.29 -7.26
N TRP A 97 10.16 2.45 -7.96
CA TRP A 97 9.55 1.37 -8.78
C TRP A 97 8.96 0.25 -7.92
N LEU A 98 9.59 -0.10 -6.82
CA LEU A 98 9.04 -1.06 -5.86
C LEU A 98 7.74 -0.54 -5.22
N ASP A 99 7.66 0.77 -4.93
CA ASP A 99 6.43 1.42 -4.47
C ASP A 99 5.32 1.37 -5.53
N ARG A 100 5.65 1.71 -6.77
CA ARG A 100 4.71 1.61 -7.88
C ARG A 100 4.19 0.20 -8.10
N SER A 101 5.09 -0.80 -7.99
CA SER A 101 4.70 -2.21 -8.08
C SER A 101 3.71 -2.63 -7.00
N TYR A 102 3.97 -2.23 -5.75
CA TYR A 102 3.06 -2.46 -4.63
C TYR A 102 1.69 -1.82 -4.89
N HIS A 103 1.65 -0.55 -5.33
CA HIS A 103 0.40 0.16 -5.60
C HIS A 103 -0.34 -0.38 -6.81
N LEU A 104 0.37 -0.80 -7.86
CA LEU A 104 -0.21 -1.40 -9.04
C LEU A 104 -1.01 -2.64 -8.67
N VAL A 105 -0.43 -3.52 -7.85
CA VAL A 105 -1.11 -4.74 -7.39
C VAL A 105 -2.22 -4.44 -6.39
N LEU A 106 -2.05 -3.46 -5.50
CA LEU A 106 -3.10 -3.05 -4.56
C LEU A 106 -4.32 -2.49 -5.29
N LYS A 107 -4.13 -1.71 -6.35
CA LYS A 107 -5.22 -1.16 -7.19
C LYS A 107 -6.06 -2.22 -7.90
N ASP A 108 -5.54 -3.42 -8.12
CA ASP A 108 -6.28 -4.55 -8.70
C ASP A 108 -7.38 -5.11 -7.78
N PHE A 109 -7.42 -4.72 -6.53
CA PHE A 109 -8.48 -5.08 -5.59
C PHE A 109 -9.61 -4.05 -5.57
N SER A 110 -10.81 -4.47 -5.18
CA SER A 110 -11.90 -3.53 -4.92
C SER A 110 -11.52 -2.53 -3.82
N LYS A 111 -12.10 -1.33 -3.83
CA LYS A 111 -11.81 -0.29 -2.83
C LYS A 111 -12.04 -0.76 -1.39
N ALA A 112 -13.07 -1.56 -1.15
CA ALA A 112 -13.31 -2.17 0.15
C ALA A 112 -12.19 -3.15 0.54
N LYS A 113 -11.76 -4.00 -0.42
CA LYS A 113 -10.67 -4.96 -0.18
C LYS A 113 -9.32 -4.28 0.01
N GLN A 114 -9.05 -3.16 -0.67
CA GLN A 114 -7.86 -2.35 -0.43
C GLN A 114 -7.79 -1.89 1.03
N ARG A 115 -8.91 -1.35 1.58
CA ARG A 115 -8.98 -0.91 2.99
C ARG A 115 -8.81 -2.07 3.97
N GLU A 116 -9.46 -3.21 3.68
CA GLU A 116 -9.31 -4.44 4.49
C GLU A 116 -7.84 -4.89 4.53
N ILE A 117 -7.20 -5.01 3.37
CA ILE A 117 -5.77 -5.37 3.25
C ILE A 117 -4.90 -4.39 4.05
N LEU A 118 -5.17 -3.10 3.93
CA LEU A 118 -4.40 -2.06 4.63
C LEU A 118 -4.71 -1.99 6.13
N GLY A 119 -5.82 -2.58 6.60
CA GLY A 119 -6.27 -2.46 7.98
C GLY A 119 -6.66 -1.03 8.36
N LEU A 120 -6.97 -0.17 7.36
CA LEU A 120 -7.29 1.24 7.56
C LEU A 120 -8.74 1.55 7.23
N SER A 121 -9.31 2.47 7.99
CA SER A 121 -10.55 3.15 7.62
C SER A 121 -10.32 4.13 6.46
N VAL A 122 -11.40 4.65 5.89
CA VAL A 122 -11.31 5.69 4.83
C VAL A 122 -10.54 6.94 5.27
N CYS A 123 -10.60 7.29 6.56
CA CYS A 123 -9.93 8.47 7.14
C CYS A 123 -8.55 8.15 7.75
N GLY A 124 -8.01 6.97 7.53
CA GLY A 124 -6.67 6.60 8.03
C GLY A 124 -6.61 6.13 9.48
N THR A 125 -7.74 6.01 10.17
CA THR A 125 -7.75 5.35 11.48
C THR A 125 -7.32 3.89 11.31
N ASP A 126 -6.34 3.48 12.08
CA ASP A 126 -5.87 2.09 12.10
C ASP A 126 -6.85 1.23 12.92
N CYS A 127 -7.73 0.52 12.21
CA CYS A 127 -8.68 -0.37 12.87
C CYS A 127 -8.00 -1.57 13.51
N SER A 128 -6.85 -2.01 13.01
CA SER A 128 -6.11 -3.15 13.56
C SER A 128 -5.50 -2.85 14.94
N ALA A 129 -5.19 -1.59 15.20
CA ALA A 129 -4.66 -1.10 16.48
C ALA A 129 -5.76 -0.53 17.41
N CYS A 130 -7.02 -0.47 16.96
CA CYS A 130 -8.10 0.12 17.72
C CYS A 130 -8.63 -0.86 18.79
N PRO A 131 -8.63 -0.49 20.09
CA PRO A 131 -9.10 -1.38 21.16
C PRO A 131 -10.60 -1.70 21.11
N LEU A 132 -11.38 -0.93 20.36
CA LEU A 132 -12.81 -1.13 20.18
C LEU A 132 -13.12 -2.09 19.01
N HIS A 133 -12.16 -2.33 18.10
CA HIS A 133 -12.36 -3.17 16.94
C HIS A 133 -12.52 -4.66 17.34
N GLY A 134 -13.50 -5.30 16.78
CA GLY A 134 -13.84 -6.70 17.11
C GLY A 134 -14.66 -6.88 18.39
N ASN A 135 -14.93 -5.79 19.14
CA ASN A 135 -15.74 -5.82 20.37
C ASN A 135 -16.96 -4.90 20.23
N LEU A 136 -16.77 -3.59 20.44
CA LEU A 136 -17.86 -2.58 20.33
C LEU A 136 -18.00 -2.02 18.90
N CYS A 137 -17.06 -2.27 18.03
CA CYS A 137 -17.04 -1.79 16.66
C CYS A 137 -16.59 -2.89 15.71
N THR A 138 -17.37 -3.15 14.68
CA THR A 138 -17.01 -4.10 13.61
C THR A 138 -16.04 -3.49 12.59
N GLY A 139 -15.81 -2.19 12.66
CA GLY A 139 -14.96 -1.46 11.70
C GLY A 139 -15.77 -0.72 10.63
N CYS A 140 -15.15 0.34 10.09
CA CYS A 140 -15.82 1.17 9.07
C CYS A 140 -16.12 0.41 7.77
N ASN A 141 -15.31 -0.58 7.41
CA ASN A 141 -15.52 -1.36 6.19
C ASN A 141 -16.74 -2.25 6.30
N GLU A 142 -16.80 -3.05 7.33
CA GLU A 142 -17.86 -4.05 7.61
C GLU A 142 -19.19 -3.37 7.86
N ALA A 143 -19.17 -2.27 8.65
CA ALA A 143 -20.36 -1.47 8.97
C ALA A 143 -20.74 -0.47 7.87
N CYS A 144 -20.06 -0.43 6.73
CA CYS A 144 -20.28 0.57 5.67
C CYS A 144 -20.34 2.01 6.21
N GLY A 145 -19.45 2.32 7.17
CA GLY A 145 -19.37 3.63 7.83
C GLY A 145 -20.40 3.84 8.96
N LYS A 146 -21.29 2.91 9.22
CA LYS A 146 -22.28 3.00 10.31
C LYS A 146 -21.70 2.49 11.62
N VAL A 147 -20.72 3.23 12.13
CA VAL A 147 -19.99 2.90 13.36
C VAL A 147 -20.58 3.64 14.55
N PHE A 148 -20.22 3.26 15.78
CA PHE A 148 -20.83 3.76 17.04
C PHE A 148 -20.85 5.28 17.18
N HIS A 149 -19.90 6.00 16.61
CA HIS A 149 -19.83 7.48 16.63
C HIS A 149 -20.49 8.14 15.42
N ALA A 150 -21.03 7.38 14.48
CA ALA A 150 -21.75 7.94 13.34
C ALA A 150 -23.18 8.35 13.73
N PRO A 151 -23.80 9.31 13.02
CA PRO A 151 -25.21 9.63 13.23
C PRO A 151 -26.10 8.38 13.05
N GLU A 152 -27.15 8.26 13.85
CA GLU A 152 -28.04 7.12 13.84
C GLU A 152 -28.58 6.81 12.42
N GLY A 153 -28.42 5.56 12.01
CA GLY A 153 -28.86 5.07 10.69
C GLY A 153 -28.06 5.60 9.48
N LYS A 154 -27.10 6.53 9.69
CA LYS A 154 -26.30 7.13 8.61
C LYS A 154 -24.83 6.73 8.72
N PRO A 155 -24.08 6.69 7.62
CA PRO A 155 -22.64 6.53 7.69
C PRO A 155 -21.97 7.76 8.28
N CYS A 156 -20.81 7.59 8.90
CA CYS A 156 -19.90 8.67 9.24
C CYS A 156 -19.72 9.62 8.04
N PRO A 157 -19.78 10.95 8.22
CA PRO A 157 -19.67 11.93 7.11
C PRO A 157 -18.43 11.73 6.25
N ILE A 158 -17.28 11.41 6.86
CA ILE A 158 -16.04 11.12 6.12
C ILE A 158 -16.21 9.88 5.23
N PHE A 159 -16.83 8.81 5.75
CA PHE A 159 -17.10 7.61 4.95
C PHE A 159 -18.08 7.89 3.80
N GLY A 160 -19.14 8.63 4.09
CA GLY A 160 -20.12 9.06 3.10
C GLY A 160 -19.49 9.85 1.96
N CYS A 161 -18.63 10.80 2.29
CA CYS A 161 -17.89 11.60 1.30
C CYS A 161 -16.91 10.74 0.51
N CYS A 162 -15.98 10.08 1.19
CA CYS A 162 -14.87 9.37 0.57
C CYS A 162 -15.34 8.13 -0.25
N ALA A 163 -16.06 7.21 0.40
CA ALA A 163 -16.41 5.93 -0.22
C ALA A 163 -17.68 5.99 -1.07
N ASN A 164 -18.74 6.68 -0.60
CA ASN A 164 -20.03 6.67 -1.28
C ASN A 164 -20.12 7.70 -2.40
N LYS A 165 -19.68 8.96 -2.12
CA LYS A 165 -19.75 10.06 -3.09
C LYS A 165 -18.61 9.99 -4.12
N HIS A 166 -17.36 9.95 -3.66
CA HIS A 166 -16.18 10.03 -4.54
C HIS A 166 -15.65 8.67 -4.98
N ARG A 167 -16.13 7.57 -4.41
CA ARG A 167 -15.69 6.21 -4.75
C ARG A 167 -14.17 5.99 -4.55
N PHE A 168 -13.57 6.74 -3.64
CA PHE A 168 -12.16 6.55 -3.30
C PHE A 168 -11.97 5.34 -2.37
N ALA A 169 -10.78 4.76 -2.38
CA ALA A 169 -10.42 3.73 -1.40
C ALA A 169 -10.28 4.36 -0.02
N THR A 170 -9.52 5.45 0.06
CA THR A 170 -9.29 6.23 1.28
C THR A 170 -9.23 7.73 0.93
N CYS A 171 -9.24 8.58 1.93
CA CYS A 171 -9.05 10.03 1.78
C CYS A 171 -7.68 10.40 1.19
N ALA A 172 -6.70 9.49 1.15
CA ALA A 172 -5.42 9.72 0.46
C ALA A 172 -5.58 10.09 -1.02
N SER A 173 -6.66 9.64 -1.68
CA SER A 173 -6.95 10.00 -3.08
C SER A 173 -7.62 11.38 -3.24
N CYS A 174 -7.79 12.15 -2.14
CA CYS A 174 -8.41 13.46 -2.14
C CYS A 174 -7.35 14.55 -1.93
N ASP A 175 -7.29 15.52 -2.83
CA ASP A 175 -6.38 16.66 -2.78
C ASP A 175 -6.71 17.69 -1.66
N GLN A 176 -7.92 17.58 -1.07
CA GLN A 176 -8.37 18.43 0.05
C GLN A 176 -8.13 17.81 1.43
N MET A 177 -7.43 16.68 1.52
CA MET A 177 -7.17 15.98 2.79
C MET A 177 -6.05 16.66 3.61
N PRO A 178 -6.26 16.92 4.92
CA PRO A 178 -7.51 16.83 5.69
C PRO A 178 -8.46 18.01 5.37
N CYS A 179 -9.77 17.76 5.32
CA CYS A 179 -10.79 18.75 4.96
C CYS A 179 -11.71 19.07 6.13
N ASP A 180 -12.61 20.06 5.96
CA ASP A 180 -13.54 20.53 7.00
C ASP A 180 -14.40 19.40 7.58
N ILE A 181 -14.77 18.38 6.77
CA ILE A 181 -15.54 17.22 7.24
C ILE A 181 -14.82 16.49 8.38
N TRP A 182 -13.49 16.50 8.41
CA TRP A 182 -12.73 15.90 9.51
C TRP A 182 -12.89 16.69 10.80
N GLN A 183 -13.00 18.03 10.72
CA GLN A 183 -13.26 18.90 11.85
C GLN A 183 -14.68 18.67 12.40
N GLU A 184 -15.67 18.58 11.52
CA GLU A 184 -17.07 18.32 11.87
C GLU A 184 -17.30 16.95 12.53
N THR A 185 -16.40 15.99 12.29
CA THR A 185 -16.46 14.63 12.87
C THR A 185 -15.55 14.46 14.08
N ARG A 186 -15.06 15.54 14.67
CA ARG A 186 -14.27 15.52 15.90
C ARG A 186 -15.09 14.92 17.06
N ASP A 187 -14.45 14.04 17.83
CA ASP A 187 -14.99 13.58 19.10
C ASP A 187 -15.00 14.78 20.10
N PRO A 188 -16.17 15.16 20.63
CA PRO A 188 -16.27 16.30 21.56
C PRO A 188 -15.46 16.14 22.85
N SER A 189 -15.08 14.92 23.22
CA SER A 189 -14.26 14.63 24.42
C SER A 189 -12.78 14.95 24.23
N MET A 190 -12.31 15.12 22.98
CA MET A 190 -10.90 15.40 22.69
C MET A 190 -10.55 16.87 22.90
N THR A 191 -9.40 17.14 23.51
CA THR A 191 -8.78 18.48 23.50
C THR A 191 -8.32 18.84 22.08
N ASP A 192 -8.01 20.12 21.83
CA ASP A 192 -7.52 20.56 20.52
C ASP A 192 -6.21 19.86 20.14
N GLU A 193 -5.29 19.70 21.10
CA GLU A 193 -4.01 19.01 20.90
C GLU A 193 -4.20 17.53 20.58
N GLN A 194 -5.09 16.83 21.30
CA GLN A 194 -5.40 15.43 21.04
C GLN A 194 -6.01 15.24 19.67
N PHE A 195 -6.91 16.12 19.28
CA PHE A 195 -7.54 16.07 17.98
C PHE A 195 -6.52 16.32 16.86
N GLN A 196 -5.69 17.38 16.99
CA GLN A 196 -4.64 17.70 16.03
C GLN A 196 -3.67 16.52 15.85
N LYS A 197 -3.20 15.94 16.95
CA LYS A 197 -2.37 14.74 16.93
C LYS A 197 -3.04 13.57 16.20
N SER A 198 -4.34 13.34 16.47
CA SER A 198 -5.11 12.30 15.77
C SER A 198 -5.21 12.55 14.27
N VAL A 199 -5.36 13.81 13.84
CA VAL A 199 -5.36 14.17 12.40
C VAL A 199 -4.01 13.89 11.77
N GLU A 200 -2.91 14.29 12.41
CA GLU A 200 -1.54 14.07 11.94
C GLU A 200 -1.24 12.57 11.78
N ASP A 201 -1.56 11.76 12.78
CA ASP A 201 -1.35 10.32 12.77
C ASP A 201 -2.14 9.63 11.64
N ARG A 202 -3.40 10.02 11.42
CA ARG A 202 -4.23 9.51 10.33
C ARG A 202 -3.72 9.93 8.95
N VAL A 203 -3.29 11.18 8.80
CA VAL A 203 -2.67 11.68 7.56
C VAL A 203 -1.38 10.93 7.27
N ALA A 204 -0.53 10.71 8.28
CA ALA A 204 0.70 9.93 8.14
C ALA A 204 0.42 8.48 7.71
N ALA A 205 -0.57 7.82 8.33
CA ALA A 205 -1.00 6.48 7.95
C ALA A 205 -1.49 6.41 6.50
N LEU A 206 -2.27 7.38 6.04
CA LEU A 206 -2.76 7.46 4.66
C LEU A 206 -1.64 7.71 3.65
N LYS A 207 -0.70 8.60 3.96
CA LYS A 207 0.48 8.86 3.11
C LYS A 207 1.40 7.66 3.04
N GLY A 208 1.62 6.96 4.16
CA GLY A 208 2.44 5.76 4.22
C GLY A 208 1.89 4.57 3.41
N CYS A 209 0.59 4.60 3.06
CA CYS A 209 -0.02 3.58 2.19
C CYS A 209 0.22 3.82 0.70
N GLY A 210 0.75 5.00 0.32
CA GLY A 210 1.08 5.33 -1.07
C GLY A 210 -0.09 5.25 -2.04
N LEU A 211 -1.31 5.46 -1.60
CA LEU A 211 -2.52 5.56 -2.44
C LEU A 211 -2.73 6.97 -3.00
N ILE A 212 -1.69 7.80 -2.93
CA ILE A 212 -1.66 9.16 -3.47
C ILE A 212 -1.29 9.13 -4.95
#